data_b250ec28fd227425ece7e4306a9ba3e4
#
_entry.id   b250ec28fd227425ece7e4306a9ba3e4
#
_cell.length_a   1.000
_cell.length_b   1.000
_cell.length_c   1.000
_cell.angle_alpha   90.00
_cell.angle_beta   90.00
_cell.angle_gamma   90.00
#
_symmetry.space_group_name_H-M   'P 1'
#
loop_
_entity.id
_entity.type
_entity.pdbx_description
1 polymer ?
#
loop_
_entity_poly.entity_id
_entity_poly.type
_entity_poly.pdbx_seq_one_letter_code
_entity_poly.pdbx_strand_id
1 'polypeptide(L)'
;MSVMLEVNNLTKYFNDFKAVSDLSFTVNEGDVYGFLGQNGAGKSTTIRMLLTLIKPTSGQIKIFGKDIATHRHELLQQTGAVVERPDHYKYLSAYDNLYIFAKMSGVPVSRKLIMDQLEMVGLQDRSQSKVKTYSQGMKQRLGIAVALIHNPKLIILDEPTNGLDPQGIADMRMLITRLSKEMGKTIIVSSHLLYEIEQIANRMIIIHRGKKIVEGNVAEMLDPAQSIVHLETTNNAAAEATIEQTELVNNCTVLPTHLRLTMNKANVPALIQLLTNAGINILVVQPRHSLEDYFLSLTNTEQHVESTTN
;
A
#
# COMPACT_ATOMS: atom_id res chain seq x y z
N MET A 1 -10.90 -16.17 10.24
CA MET A 1 -10.02 -15.03 10.63
C MET A 1 -10.91 -14.01 11.33
N SER A 2 -10.46 -13.43 12.45
CA SER A 2 -11.22 -12.41 13.14
C SER A 2 -11.07 -11.06 12.44
N VAL A 3 -12.13 -10.23 12.44
CA VAL A 3 -12.11 -8.88 11.85
C VAL A 3 -11.43 -7.93 12.82
N MET A 4 -10.37 -7.27 12.37
CA MET A 4 -9.59 -6.29 13.12
C MET A 4 -10.16 -4.87 12.98
N LEU A 5 -10.48 -4.48 11.73
CA LEU A 5 -11.07 -3.20 11.38
C LEU A 5 -12.20 -3.39 10.39
N GLU A 6 -13.33 -2.74 10.62
CA GLU A 6 -14.49 -2.70 9.73
C GLU A 6 -14.87 -1.24 9.48
N VAL A 7 -14.98 -0.88 8.23
CA VAL A 7 -15.39 0.46 7.78
C VAL A 7 -16.62 0.31 6.92
N ASN A 8 -17.70 0.99 7.28
CA ASN A 8 -19.00 0.91 6.59
C ASN A 8 -19.45 2.29 6.13
N ASN A 9 -19.64 2.44 4.83
CA ASN A 9 -20.21 3.61 4.14
C ASN A 9 -19.57 4.94 4.57
N LEU A 10 -18.24 4.92 4.78
CA LEU A 10 -17.50 6.07 5.29
C LEU A 10 -17.46 7.20 4.28
N THR A 11 -17.92 8.38 4.69
CA THR A 11 -17.98 9.58 3.85
C THR A 11 -17.38 10.77 4.55
N LYS A 12 -16.61 11.59 3.83
CA LYS A 12 -16.06 12.86 4.32
C LYS A 12 -16.22 13.97 3.30
N TYR A 13 -16.87 15.04 3.73
CA TYR A 13 -16.91 16.32 3.04
C TYR A 13 -16.00 17.34 3.73
N PHE A 14 -15.32 18.15 2.95
CA PHE A 14 -14.70 19.42 3.35
C PHE A 14 -15.37 20.53 2.53
N ASN A 15 -16.26 21.27 3.16
CA ASN A 15 -17.22 22.14 2.48
C ASN A 15 -17.93 21.36 1.36
N ASP A 16 -17.83 21.80 0.10
CA ASP A 16 -18.46 21.15 -1.05
C ASP A 16 -17.61 20.03 -1.66
N PHE A 17 -16.37 19.85 -1.20
CA PHE A 17 -15.47 18.82 -1.73
C PHE A 17 -15.66 17.49 -1.00
N LYS A 18 -16.07 16.46 -1.73
CA LYS A 18 -16.24 15.09 -1.22
C LYS A 18 -14.93 14.32 -1.32
N ALA A 19 -14.14 14.32 -0.24
CA ALA A 19 -12.82 13.70 -0.18
C ALA A 19 -12.86 12.16 -0.04
N VAL A 20 -13.91 11.62 0.60
CA VAL A 20 -14.17 10.18 0.72
C VAL A 20 -15.66 9.97 0.51
N SER A 21 -16.01 8.98 -0.32
CA SER A 21 -17.37 8.72 -0.79
C SER A 21 -17.76 7.28 -0.58
N ASP A 22 -18.60 7.02 0.43
CA ASP A 22 -19.24 5.73 0.66
C ASP A 22 -18.25 4.54 0.72
N LEU A 23 -17.12 4.75 1.38
CA LEU A 23 -16.02 3.79 1.43
C LEU A 23 -16.31 2.70 2.45
N SER A 24 -16.34 1.44 2.00
CA SER A 24 -16.52 0.26 2.85
C SER A 24 -15.41 -0.76 2.59
N PHE A 25 -14.75 -1.25 3.64
CA PHE A 25 -13.71 -2.27 3.56
C PHE A 25 -13.48 -2.95 4.92
N THR A 26 -12.77 -4.08 4.89
CA THR A 26 -12.51 -4.89 6.07
C THR A 26 -11.05 -5.34 6.12
N VAL A 27 -10.42 -5.21 7.29
CA VAL A 27 -9.06 -5.70 7.57
C VAL A 27 -9.16 -6.84 8.58
N ASN A 28 -8.56 -7.97 8.31
CA ASN A 28 -8.54 -9.12 9.20
C ASN A 28 -7.30 -9.11 10.10
N GLU A 29 -7.36 -9.85 11.19
CA GLU A 29 -6.22 -10.07 12.08
C GLU A 29 -5.06 -10.74 11.32
N GLY A 30 -3.85 -10.19 11.48
CA GLY A 30 -2.63 -10.65 10.80
C GLY A 30 -2.46 -10.13 9.37
N ASP A 31 -3.42 -9.39 8.81
CA ASP A 31 -3.24 -8.78 7.49
C ASP A 31 -2.11 -7.74 7.50
N VAL A 32 -1.33 -7.74 6.42
CA VAL A 32 -0.67 -6.54 5.92
C VAL A 32 -1.57 -6.00 4.81
N TYR A 33 -2.36 -5.00 5.14
CA TYR A 33 -3.39 -4.46 4.26
C TYR A 33 -2.90 -3.22 3.54
N GLY A 34 -2.75 -3.33 2.22
CA GLY A 34 -2.35 -2.24 1.35
C GLY A 34 -3.51 -1.26 1.08
N PHE A 35 -3.29 0.01 1.35
CA PHE A 35 -4.25 1.09 1.07
C PHE A 35 -3.71 1.95 -0.08
N LEU A 36 -4.04 1.58 -1.33
CA LEU A 36 -3.44 2.13 -2.54
C LEU A 36 -4.31 3.21 -3.17
N GLY A 37 -3.67 4.22 -3.75
CA GLY A 37 -4.32 5.25 -4.54
C GLY A 37 -3.38 6.40 -4.87
N GLN A 38 -3.68 7.15 -5.92
CA GLN A 38 -2.93 8.35 -6.30
C GLN A 38 -2.97 9.42 -5.21
N ASN A 39 -2.12 10.45 -5.35
CA ASN A 39 -2.19 11.61 -4.47
C ASN A 39 -3.56 12.31 -4.64
N GLY A 40 -4.19 12.63 -3.50
CA GLY A 40 -5.55 13.16 -3.51
C GLY A 40 -6.68 12.12 -3.58
N ALA A 41 -6.39 10.82 -3.69
CA ALA A 41 -7.40 9.77 -3.76
C ALA A 41 -8.23 9.58 -2.46
N GLY A 42 -7.86 10.21 -1.35
CA GLY A 42 -8.56 10.12 -0.06
C GLY A 42 -7.86 9.24 0.99
N LYS A 43 -6.65 8.70 0.71
CA LYS A 43 -5.90 7.81 1.63
C LYS A 43 -5.69 8.43 3.01
N SER A 44 -4.94 9.53 3.09
CA SER A 44 -4.62 10.19 4.37
C SER A 44 -5.87 10.72 5.06
N THR A 45 -6.91 11.14 4.32
CA THR A 45 -8.20 11.53 4.88
C THR A 45 -8.87 10.34 5.58
N THR A 46 -8.87 9.17 4.94
CA THR A 46 -9.42 7.94 5.53
C THR A 46 -8.61 7.54 6.77
N ILE A 47 -7.28 7.51 6.68
CA ILE A 47 -6.40 7.19 7.82
C ILE A 47 -6.64 8.15 8.99
N ARG A 48 -6.77 9.44 8.75
CA ARG A 48 -7.07 10.42 9.80
C ARG A 48 -8.44 10.18 10.45
N MET A 49 -9.43 9.71 9.71
CA MET A 49 -10.73 9.30 10.28
C MET A 49 -10.61 8.02 11.12
N LEU A 50 -9.83 7.02 10.66
CA LEU A 50 -9.55 5.79 11.45
C LEU A 50 -8.87 6.12 12.79
N LEU A 51 -8.06 7.15 12.83
CA LEU A 51 -7.34 7.62 14.02
C LEU A 51 -8.11 8.71 14.81
N THR A 52 -9.33 9.02 14.41
CA THR A 52 -10.16 10.08 15.02
C THR A 52 -9.52 11.48 15.03
N LEU A 53 -8.53 11.71 14.17
CA LEU A 53 -7.92 13.04 13.97
C LEU A 53 -8.88 14.00 13.26
N ILE A 54 -9.76 13.45 12.43
CA ILE A 54 -10.89 14.16 11.82
C ILE A 54 -12.17 13.33 11.97
N LYS A 55 -13.30 14.00 12.15
CA LYS A 55 -14.61 13.35 12.26
C LYS A 55 -15.17 13.02 10.87
N PRO A 56 -15.68 11.81 10.60
CA PRO A 56 -16.41 11.51 9.38
C PRO A 56 -17.69 12.34 9.29
N THR A 57 -18.15 12.59 8.07
CA THR A 57 -19.45 13.22 7.81
C THR A 57 -20.59 12.21 8.03
N SER A 58 -20.37 10.97 7.55
CA SER A 58 -21.27 9.83 7.77
C SER A 58 -20.49 8.52 7.68
N GLY A 59 -21.15 7.40 8.02
CA GLY A 59 -20.56 6.07 8.07
C GLY A 59 -20.09 5.66 9.47
N GLN A 60 -19.58 4.43 9.56
CA GLN A 60 -19.18 3.82 10.82
C GLN A 60 -17.80 3.18 10.71
N ILE A 61 -17.03 3.26 11.79
CA ILE A 61 -15.73 2.61 11.94
C ILE A 61 -15.75 1.75 13.20
N LYS A 62 -15.45 0.46 13.06
CA LYS A 62 -15.26 -0.44 14.20
C LYS A 62 -13.84 -0.97 14.19
N ILE A 63 -13.17 -0.95 15.34
CA ILE A 63 -11.86 -1.56 15.57
C ILE A 63 -12.02 -2.56 16.70
N PHE A 64 -11.50 -3.78 16.55
CA PHE A 64 -11.67 -4.89 17.50
C PHE A 64 -13.15 -5.15 17.82
N GLY A 65 -14.05 -4.97 16.84
CA GLY A 65 -15.51 -5.13 16.99
C GLY A 65 -16.23 -3.99 17.71
N LYS A 66 -15.52 -2.96 18.19
CA LYS A 66 -16.10 -1.82 18.94
C LYS A 66 -16.14 -0.57 18.06
N ASP A 67 -17.21 0.21 18.21
CA ASP A 67 -17.36 1.49 17.51
C ASP A 67 -16.36 2.52 18.06
N ILE A 68 -15.58 3.14 17.16
CA ILE A 68 -14.53 4.11 17.53
C ILE A 68 -15.11 5.42 18.08
N ALA A 69 -16.34 5.77 17.73
CA ALA A 69 -16.98 6.98 18.22
C ALA A 69 -17.28 6.91 19.74
N THR A 70 -17.54 5.70 20.24
CA THR A 70 -17.90 5.46 21.66
C THR A 70 -16.75 4.90 22.49
N HIS A 71 -15.77 4.21 21.87
CA HIS A 71 -14.67 3.55 22.59
C HIS A 71 -13.29 4.11 22.20
N ARG A 72 -13.23 5.37 21.76
CA ARG A 72 -12.03 6.01 21.20
C ARG A 72 -10.75 5.75 21.99
N HIS A 73 -10.77 6.02 23.30
CA HIS A 73 -9.56 5.92 24.15
C HIS A 73 -9.03 4.48 24.20
N GLU A 74 -9.91 3.51 24.47
CA GLU A 74 -9.56 2.09 24.56
C GLU A 74 -8.96 1.57 23.24
N LEU A 75 -9.57 1.96 22.11
CA LEU A 75 -9.15 1.50 20.80
C LEU A 75 -7.81 2.10 20.37
N LEU A 76 -7.60 3.40 20.62
CA LEU A 76 -6.34 4.06 20.29
C LEU A 76 -5.18 3.59 21.18
N GLN A 77 -5.42 3.13 22.41
CA GLN A 77 -4.40 2.49 23.25
C GLN A 77 -3.88 1.15 22.66
N GLN A 78 -4.62 0.52 21.75
CA GLN A 78 -4.22 -0.72 21.08
C GLN A 78 -3.83 -0.49 19.63
N THR A 79 -3.76 0.78 19.19
CA THR A 79 -3.43 1.18 17.82
C THR A 79 -2.17 2.05 17.83
N GLY A 80 -1.16 1.64 17.07
CA GLY A 80 0.03 2.44 16.80
C GLY A 80 -0.10 3.10 15.43
N ALA A 81 0.37 4.33 15.27
CA ALA A 81 0.27 5.01 13.99
C ALA A 81 1.47 5.90 13.70
N VAL A 82 1.84 5.94 12.41
CA VAL A 82 2.73 6.97 11.84
C VAL A 82 1.97 7.62 10.71
N VAL A 83 1.57 8.88 10.89
CA VAL A 83 0.82 9.66 9.91
C VAL A 83 1.71 10.75 9.37
N GLU A 84 1.89 10.80 8.06
CA GLU A 84 2.78 11.74 7.39
C GLU A 84 4.23 11.62 7.90
N ARG A 85 4.87 12.77 8.20
CA ARG A 85 6.25 12.78 8.73
C ARG A 85 6.22 12.69 10.24
N PRO A 86 6.96 11.72 10.84
CA PRO A 86 7.04 11.64 12.29
C PRO A 86 7.62 12.93 12.87
N ASP A 87 6.91 13.53 13.82
CA ASP A 87 7.38 14.74 14.50
C ASP A 87 8.09 14.36 15.80
N HIS A 88 9.42 14.40 15.75
CA HIS A 88 10.30 14.06 16.85
C HIS A 88 10.90 15.32 17.49
N TYR A 89 11.27 15.21 18.76
CA TYR A 89 12.09 16.22 19.44
C TYR A 89 13.50 16.19 18.87
N LYS A 90 13.76 17.02 17.86
CA LYS A 90 14.97 16.99 17.00
C LYS A 90 16.27 17.20 17.78
N TYR A 91 16.23 17.91 18.90
CA TYR A 91 17.39 18.21 19.73
C TYR A 91 17.66 17.16 20.82
N LEU A 92 16.76 16.23 21.02
CA LEU A 92 16.89 15.09 21.92
C LEU A 92 17.46 13.88 21.16
N SER A 93 18.00 12.91 21.93
CA SER A 93 18.42 11.62 21.39
C SER A 93 17.22 10.75 20.99
N ALA A 94 17.44 9.67 20.22
CA ALA A 94 16.40 8.68 19.95
C ALA A 94 15.93 8.00 21.25
N TYR A 95 16.86 7.73 22.18
CA TYR A 95 16.54 7.20 23.49
C TYR A 95 15.58 8.10 24.25
N ASP A 96 15.89 9.41 24.33
CA ASP A 96 15.05 10.37 25.04
C ASP A 96 13.67 10.54 24.39
N ASN A 97 13.61 10.54 23.05
CA ASN A 97 12.33 10.56 22.34
C ASN A 97 11.47 9.36 22.75
N LEU A 98 12.00 8.14 22.65
CA LEU A 98 11.24 6.94 23.04
C LEU A 98 10.87 6.96 24.54
N TYR A 99 11.75 7.44 25.40
CA TYR A 99 11.45 7.59 26.82
C TYR A 99 10.24 8.49 27.06
N ILE A 100 10.19 9.66 26.40
CA ILE A 100 9.07 10.60 26.51
C ILE A 100 7.78 9.97 25.99
N PHE A 101 7.80 9.39 24.80
CA PHE A 101 6.61 8.78 24.20
C PHE A 101 6.11 7.56 25.00
N ALA A 102 7.00 6.75 25.55
CA ALA A 102 6.63 5.65 26.44
C ALA A 102 5.91 6.16 27.69
N LYS A 103 6.43 7.23 28.33
CA LYS A 103 5.77 7.89 29.47
C LYS A 103 4.39 8.44 29.10
N MET A 104 4.28 9.11 27.95
CA MET A 104 3.01 9.64 27.46
C MET A 104 1.98 8.54 27.18
N SER A 105 2.43 7.37 26.74
CA SER A 105 1.57 6.20 26.50
C SER A 105 1.24 5.40 27.76
N GLY A 106 1.71 5.83 28.94
CA GLY A 106 1.45 5.14 30.21
C GLY A 106 2.21 3.82 30.39
N VAL A 107 3.21 3.55 29.56
CA VAL A 107 4.01 2.32 29.61
C VAL A 107 5.06 2.44 30.73
N PRO A 108 5.24 1.40 31.58
CA PRO A 108 6.35 1.34 32.53
C PRO A 108 7.69 1.38 31.78
N VAL A 109 8.44 2.47 31.96
CA VAL A 109 9.68 2.67 31.18
C VAL A 109 10.86 2.00 31.88
N SER A 110 11.58 1.17 31.12
CA SER A 110 12.90 0.65 31.49
C SER A 110 13.91 0.92 30.39
N ARG A 111 15.20 0.96 30.76
CA ARG A 111 16.27 1.07 29.77
C ARG A 111 16.23 -0.08 28.76
N LYS A 112 15.91 -1.29 29.25
CA LYS A 112 15.79 -2.48 28.41
C LYS A 112 14.69 -2.29 27.36
N LEU A 113 13.49 -1.86 27.74
CA LEU A 113 12.38 -1.61 26.81
C LEU A 113 12.78 -0.64 25.70
N ILE A 114 13.41 0.48 26.06
CA ILE A 114 13.82 1.49 25.07
C ILE A 114 14.87 0.92 24.11
N MET A 115 15.86 0.19 24.63
CA MET A 115 16.93 -0.37 23.79
C MET A 115 16.42 -1.49 22.90
N ASP A 116 15.55 -2.37 23.40
CA ASP A 116 14.89 -3.43 22.61
C ASP A 116 14.07 -2.81 21.44
N GLN A 117 13.37 -1.70 21.68
CA GLN A 117 12.63 -0.99 20.63
C GLN A 117 13.57 -0.35 19.58
N LEU A 118 14.69 0.22 20.01
CA LEU A 118 15.66 0.79 19.07
C LEU A 118 16.38 -0.29 18.27
N GLU A 119 16.66 -1.44 18.87
CA GLU A 119 17.22 -2.60 18.20
C GLU A 119 16.27 -3.16 17.14
N MET A 120 14.98 -3.26 17.48
CA MET A 120 13.94 -3.73 16.56
C MET A 120 13.92 -2.95 15.25
N VAL A 121 14.14 -1.63 15.31
CA VAL A 121 14.15 -0.75 14.13
C VAL A 121 15.57 -0.45 13.62
N GLY A 122 16.61 -1.12 14.13
CA GLY A 122 18.01 -0.96 13.70
C GLY A 122 18.60 0.42 14.01
N LEU A 123 18.28 0.98 15.19
CA LEU A 123 18.76 2.28 15.64
C LEU A 123 19.55 2.24 16.96
N GLN A 124 19.89 1.06 17.47
CA GLN A 124 20.55 0.87 18.76
C GLN A 124 21.90 1.60 18.84
N ASP A 125 22.73 1.51 17.78
CA ASP A 125 24.05 2.11 17.73
C ASP A 125 24.01 3.65 17.66
N ARG A 126 22.86 4.18 17.32
CA ARG A 126 22.58 5.62 17.22
C ARG A 126 21.67 6.12 18.34
N SER A 127 21.38 5.29 19.35
CA SER A 127 20.43 5.57 20.43
C SER A 127 20.67 6.92 21.12
N GLN A 128 21.93 7.31 21.34
CA GLN A 128 22.34 8.56 22.01
C GLN A 128 22.54 9.73 21.04
N SER A 129 22.45 9.50 19.72
CA SER A 129 22.61 10.57 18.73
C SER A 129 21.34 11.42 18.65
N LYS A 130 21.53 12.74 18.53
CA LYS A 130 20.41 13.70 18.37
C LYS A 130 19.67 13.44 17.08
N VAL A 131 18.34 13.41 17.15
CA VAL A 131 17.46 13.09 15.99
C VAL A 131 17.64 14.08 14.84
N LYS A 132 18.08 15.31 15.08
CA LYS A 132 18.41 16.27 14.02
C LYS A 132 19.47 15.76 13.03
N THR A 133 20.35 14.83 13.48
CA THR A 133 21.42 14.24 12.65
C THR A 133 21.00 12.97 11.91
N TYR A 134 19.74 12.55 12.05
CA TYR A 134 19.21 11.35 11.43
C TYR A 134 18.84 11.60 9.98
N SER A 135 19.09 10.59 9.12
CA SER A 135 18.53 10.54 7.77
C SER A 135 17.01 10.46 7.82
N GLN A 136 16.35 10.65 6.68
CA GLN A 136 14.89 10.51 6.57
C GLN A 136 14.45 9.09 6.97
N GLY A 137 15.15 8.05 6.48
CA GLY A 137 14.86 6.66 6.83
C GLY A 137 15.05 6.36 8.32
N MET A 138 16.08 6.90 8.96
CA MET A 138 16.26 6.77 10.40
C MET A 138 15.12 7.43 11.19
N LYS A 139 14.65 8.61 10.77
CA LYS A 139 13.51 9.29 11.40
C LYS A 139 12.24 8.48 11.24
N GLN A 140 12.00 7.92 10.06
CA GLN A 140 10.83 7.08 9.79
C GLN A 140 10.84 5.82 10.66
N ARG A 141 11.99 5.13 10.77
CA ARG A 141 12.15 3.96 11.64
C ARG A 141 11.97 4.32 13.13
N LEU A 142 12.46 5.47 13.57
CA LEU A 142 12.18 5.95 14.93
C LEU A 142 10.69 6.22 15.15
N GLY A 143 9.97 6.76 14.16
CA GLY A 143 8.52 6.94 14.21
C GLY A 143 7.78 5.62 14.42
N ILE A 144 8.21 4.56 13.73
CA ILE A 144 7.67 3.21 13.95
C ILE A 144 7.99 2.70 15.36
N ALA A 145 9.22 2.90 15.87
CA ALA A 145 9.55 2.51 17.24
C ALA A 145 8.65 3.23 18.27
N VAL A 146 8.37 4.52 18.06
CA VAL A 146 7.41 5.27 18.88
C VAL A 146 6.00 4.68 18.78
N ALA A 147 5.52 4.38 17.58
CA ALA A 147 4.21 3.77 17.37
C ALA A 147 4.07 2.38 18.02
N LEU A 148 5.17 1.66 18.19
CA LEU A 148 5.21 0.31 18.77
C LEU A 148 5.44 0.29 20.28
N ILE A 149 5.79 1.39 20.93
CA ILE A 149 6.29 1.41 22.31
C ILE A 149 5.29 0.83 23.32
N HIS A 150 3.99 0.95 23.05
CA HIS A 150 2.89 0.43 23.87
C HIS A 150 2.36 -0.92 23.39
N ASN A 151 3.11 -1.60 22.51
CA ASN A 151 2.80 -2.93 21.97
C ASN A 151 1.39 -3.05 21.32
N PRO A 152 1.02 -2.19 20.38
CA PRO A 152 -0.30 -2.20 19.76
C PRO A 152 -0.55 -3.49 18.96
N LYS A 153 -1.85 -3.84 18.78
CA LYS A 153 -2.29 -4.95 17.91
C LYS A 153 -2.44 -4.50 16.46
N LEU A 154 -2.91 -3.27 16.25
CA LEU A 154 -3.09 -2.64 14.94
C LEU A 154 -2.05 -1.55 14.74
N ILE A 155 -1.42 -1.53 13.58
CA ILE A 155 -0.43 -0.52 13.19
C ILE A 155 -0.91 0.14 11.90
N ILE A 156 -0.92 1.47 11.84
CA ILE A 156 -1.30 2.24 10.65
C ILE A 156 -0.12 3.10 10.22
N LEU A 157 0.35 2.88 8.99
CA LEU A 157 1.50 3.57 8.41
C LEU A 157 1.06 4.34 7.16
N ASP A 158 1.11 5.66 7.22
CA ASP A 158 0.75 6.53 6.09
C ASP A 158 2.01 6.89 5.30
N GLU A 159 2.12 6.36 4.07
CA GLU A 159 3.24 6.57 3.14
C GLU A 159 4.63 6.35 3.79
N PRO A 160 4.90 5.20 4.46
CA PRO A 160 6.11 5.01 5.29
C PRO A 160 7.42 5.00 4.49
N THR A 161 7.36 4.80 3.19
CA THR A 161 8.51 4.74 2.27
C THR A 161 8.77 6.05 1.54
N ASN A 162 7.86 7.03 1.67
CA ASN A 162 7.95 8.28 0.92
C ASN A 162 9.23 9.08 1.27
N GLY A 163 10.00 9.39 0.24
CA GLY A 163 11.25 10.17 0.35
C GLY A 163 12.43 9.37 0.90
N LEU A 164 12.35 8.04 0.91
CA LEU A 164 13.47 7.17 1.24
C LEU A 164 14.28 6.84 -0.03
N ASP A 165 15.55 6.57 0.17
CA ASP A 165 16.41 5.96 -0.82
C ASP A 165 16.06 4.45 -1.01
N PRO A 166 16.55 3.78 -2.09
CA PRO A 166 16.24 2.38 -2.34
C PRO A 166 16.58 1.44 -1.17
N GLN A 167 17.67 1.70 -0.44
CA GLN A 167 18.04 0.90 0.72
C GLN A 167 17.04 1.12 1.88
N GLY A 168 16.64 2.37 2.14
CA GLY A 168 15.64 2.71 3.15
C GLY A 168 14.27 2.08 2.86
N ILE A 169 13.87 2.00 1.58
CA ILE A 169 12.66 1.30 1.16
C ILE A 169 12.76 -0.21 1.47
N ALA A 170 13.90 -0.84 1.14
CA ALA A 170 14.15 -2.25 1.43
C ALA A 170 14.12 -2.53 2.95
N ASP A 171 14.79 -1.70 3.74
CA ASP A 171 14.81 -1.80 5.21
C ASP A 171 13.38 -1.67 5.80
N MET A 172 12.61 -0.71 5.30
CA MET A 172 11.22 -0.49 5.73
C MET A 172 10.34 -1.70 5.43
N ARG A 173 10.49 -2.29 4.25
CA ARG A 173 9.79 -3.50 3.83
C ARG A 173 10.11 -4.68 4.74
N MET A 174 11.40 -4.90 5.04
CA MET A 174 11.84 -5.95 5.97
C MET A 174 11.24 -5.75 7.35
N LEU A 175 11.22 -4.51 7.85
CA LEU A 175 10.64 -4.18 9.15
C LEU A 175 9.12 -4.49 9.19
N ILE A 176 8.35 -4.05 8.18
CA ILE A 176 6.91 -4.33 8.10
C ILE A 176 6.64 -5.85 8.05
N THR A 177 7.42 -6.58 7.25
CA THR A 177 7.31 -8.03 7.14
C THR A 177 7.60 -8.73 8.46
N ARG A 178 8.63 -8.29 9.19
CA ARG A 178 8.98 -8.81 10.51
C ARG A 178 7.87 -8.56 11.53
N LEU A 179 7.32 -7.33 11.57
CA LEU A 179 6.23 -6.97 12.48
C LEU A 179 4.98 -7.84 12.26
N SER A 180 4.64 -8.14 11.02
CA SER A 180 3.50 -9.00 10.70
C SER A 180 3.80 -10.47 10.97
N LYS A 181 4.85 -11.04 10.35
CA LYS A 181 5.11 -12.49 10.37
C LYS A 181 5.65 -13.01 11.69
N GLU A 182 6.56 -12.26 12.35
CA GLU A 182 7.21 -12.71 13.58
C GLU A 182 6.47 -12.24 14.84
N MET A 183 5.84 -11.05 14.78
CA MET A 183 5.19 -10.47 15.95
C MET A 183 3.66 -10.50 15.86
N GLY A 184 3.08 -11.05 14.80
CA GLY A 184 1.63 -11.23 14.63
C GLY A 184 0.85 -9.90 14.57
N LYS A 185 1.47 -8.80 14.14
CA LYS A 185 0.81 -7.50 14.05
C LYS A 185 -0.07 -7.41 12.83
N THR A 186 -1.23 -6.78 12.96
CA THR A 186 -2.06 -6.35 11.83
C THR A 186 -1.60 -4.97 11.40
N ILE A 187 -1.32 -4.78 10.11
CA ILE A 187 -0.71 -3.56 9.61
C ILE A 187 -1.52 -3.01 8.44
N ILE A 188 -1.87 -1.73 8.48
CA ILE A 188 -2.40 -0.99 7.34
C ILE A 188 -1.28 -0.10 6.81
N VAL A 189 -0.95 -0.22 5.54
CA VAL A 189 0.09 0.58 4.88
C VAL A 189 -0.51 1.31 3.70
N SER A 190 -0.49 2.64 3.71
CA SER A 190 -0.84 3.41 2.52
C SER A 190 0.38 3.60 1.62
N SER A 191 0.14 3.58 0.31
CA SER A 191 1.13 3.99 -0.70
C SER A 191 0.43 4.50 -1.96
N HIS A 192 1.12 5.32 -2.73
CA HIS A 192 0.73 5.66 -4.10
C HIS A 192 1.52 4.80 -5.12
N LEU A 193 2.48 4.01 -4.66
CA LEU A 193 3.31 3.12 -5.46
C LEU A 193 2.85 1.67 -5.27
N LEU A 194 2.28 1.14 -6.32
CA LEU A 194 1.73 -0.20 -6.32
C LEU A 194 2.77 -1.27 -6.03
N TYR A 195 3.94 -1.16 -6.68
CA TYR A 195 5.06 -2.10 -6.49
C TYR A 195 5.47 -2.27 -5.02
N GLU A 196 5.34 -1.22 -4.20
CA GLU A 196 5.64 -1.33 -2.75
C GLU A 196 4.63 -2.21 -2.03
N ILE A 197 3.33 -2.02 -2.34
CA ILE A 197 2.24 -2.80 -1.74
C ILE A 197 2.31 -4.26 -2.17
N GLU A 198 2.59 -4.54 -3.44
CA GLU A 198 2.77 -5.91 -3.96
C GLU A 198 3.80 -6.73 -3.17
N GLN A 199 4.84 -6.07 -2.68
CA GLN A 199 5.94 -6.73 -2.00
C GLN A 199 5.68 -7.09 -0.53
N ILE A 200 4.68 -6.46 0.10
CA ILE A 200 4.46 -6.58 1.55
C ILE A 200 3.04 -6.99 1.92
N ALA A 201 2.04 -6.60 1.13
CA ALA A 201 0.65 -6.81 1.48
C ALA A 201 0.14 -8.18 1.02
N ASN A 202 -0.71 -8.80 1.83
CA ASN A 202 -1.47 -9.99 1.45
C ASN A 202 -2.87 -9.64 0.94
N ARG A 203 -3.43 -8.52 1.40
CA ARG A 203 -4.70 -7.96 0.91
C ARG A 203 -4.55 -6.47 0.67
N MET A 204 -5.35 -5.93 -0.22
CA MET A 204 -5.34 -4.50 -0.48
C MET A 204 -6.68 -3.97 -0.96
N ILE A 205 -6.80 -2.66 -0.87
CA ILE A 205 -7.84 -1.85 -1.49
C ILE A 205 -7.19 -0.81 -2.41
N ILE A 206 -7.78 -0.60 -3.57
CA ILE A 206 -7.45 0.51 -4.46
C ILE A 206 -8.56 1.54 -4.38
N ILE A 207 -8.19 2.78 -4.10
CA ILE A 207 -9.11 3.91 -4.08
C ILE A 207 -8.74 4.96 -5.12
N HIS A 208 -9.76 5.57 -5.71
CA HIS A 208 -9.63 6.68 -6.64
C HIS A 208 -10.73 7.71 -6.39
N ARG A 209 -10.37 9.00 -6.31
CA ARG A 209 -11.32 10.12 -6.06
C ARG A 209 -12.29 9.84 -4.89
N GLY A 210 -11.77 9.28 -3.80
CA GLY A 210 -12.53 8.98 -2.58
C GLY A 210 -13.40 7.71 -2.64
N LYS A 211 -13.42 6.98 -3.74
CA LYS A 211 -14.21 5.76 -3.93
C LYS A 211 -13.35 4.51 -3.95
N LYS A 212 -13.90 3.39 -3.49
CA LYS A 212 -13.30 2.07 -3.68
C LYS A 212 -13.44 1.64 -5.14
N ILE A 213 -12.31 1.29 -5.77
CA ILE A 213 -12.28 0.70 -7.10
C ILE A 213 -12.33 -0.82 -6.98
N VAL A 214 -11.43 -1.39 -6.17
CA VAL A 214 -11.33 -2.83 -5.98
C VAL A 214 -10.77 -3.15 -4.60
N GLU A 215 -11.11 -4.31 -4.07
CA GLU A 215 -10.58 -4.86 -2.82
C GLU A 215 -10.43 -6.37 -2.97
N GLY A 216 -9.30 -6.95 -2.51
CA GLY A 216 -9.08 -8.39 -2.60
C GLY A 216 -7.71 -8.83 -2.11
N ASN A 217 -7.42 -10.12 -2.31
CA ASN A 217 -6.10 -10.70 -2.07
C ASN A 217 -5.14 -10.26 -3.18
N VAL A 218 -3.95 -9.82 -2.80
CA VAL A 218 -2.91 -9.40 -3.76
C VAL A 218 -2.55 -10.56 -4.71
N ALA A 219 -2.42 -11.78 -4.19
CA ALA A 219 -2.09 -12.96 -4.99
C ALA A 219 -3.15 -13.29 -6.06
N GLU A 220 -4.45 -13.11 -5.75
CA GLU A 220 -5.54 -13.32 -6.71
C GLU A 220 -5.58 -12.23 -7.78
N MET A 221 -5.27 -10.99 -7.39
CA MET A 221 -5.22 -9.85 -8.30
C MET A 221 -4.00 -9.90 -9.25
N LEU A 222 -2.97 -10.66 -8.87
CA LEU A 222 -1.76 -10.91 -9.65
C LEU A 222 -1.82 -12.25 -10.39
N ASP A 223 -3.00 -12.81 -10.64
CA ASP A 223 -3.14 -14.12 -11.27
C ASP A 223 -2.30 -14.21 -12.56
N PRO A 224 -1.29 -15.11 -12.61
CA PRO A 224 -0.45 -15.31 -13.78
C PRO A 224 -1.24 -15.69 -15.05
N ALA A 225 -2.44 -16.22 -14.91
CA ALA A 225 -3.30 -16.61 -16.01
C ALA A 225 -3.83 -15.40 -16.81
N GLN A 226 -3.82 -14.20 -16.21
CA GLN A 226 -4.28 -12.95 -16.82
C GLN A 226 -3.16 -11.91 -16.92
N SER A 227 -1.94 -12.36 -17.25
CA SER A 227 -0.81 -11.45 -17.43
C SER A 227 -1.02 -10.51 -18.61
N ILE A 228 -0.64 -9.27 -18.46
CA ILE A 228 -0.55 -8.32 -19.57
C ILE A 228 0.85 -8.40 -20.16
N VAL A 229 0.95 -8.70 -21.44
CA VAL A 229 2.23 -8.74 -22.18
C VAL A 229 2.23 -7.61 -23.20
N HIS A 230 3.20 -6.71 -23.08
CA HIS A 230 3.48 -5.70 -24.09
C HIS A 230 4.42 -6.32 -25.13
N LEU A 231 3.99 -6.33 -26.37
CA LEU A 231 4.71 -6.89 -27.50
C LEU A 231 4.95 -5.80 -28.56
N GLU A 232 6.20 -5.54 -28.89
CA GLU A 232 6.58 -4.71 -30.04
C GLU A 232 7.23 -5.58 -31.10
N THR A 233 6.77 -5.43 -32.35
CA THR A 233 7.30 -6.18 -33.49
C THR A 233 7.64 -5.23 -34.63
N THR A 234 8.36 -5.73 -35.62
CA THR A 234 8.61 -4.95 -36.84
C THR A 234 7.34 -4.73 -37.67
N ASN A 235 6.28 -5.53 -37.42
CA ASN A 235 4.97 -5.39 -38.09
C ASN A 235 3.85 -5.84 -37.14
N ASN A 236 3.33 -4.91 -36.35
CA ASN A 236 2.29 -5.20 -35.35
C ASN A 236 0.99 -5.72 -35.97
N ALA A 237 0.61 -5.27 -37.17
CA ALA A 237 -0.60 -5.74 -37.84
C ALA A 237 -0.48 -7.22 -38.29
N ALA A 238 0.68 -7.64 -38.79
CA ALA A 238 0.92 -9.04 -39.13
C ALA A 238 0.99 -9.91 -37.87
N ALA A 239 1.56 -9.38 -36.78
CA ALA A 239 1.59 -10.07 -35.48
C ALA A 239 0.19 -10.28 -34.91
N GLU A 240 -0.67 -9.27 -34.94
CA GLU A 240 -2.09 -9.36 -34.52
C GLU A 240 -2.81 -10.46 -35.31
N ALA A 241 -2.78 -10.43 -36.65
CA ALA A 241 -3.43 -11.43 -37.50
C ALA A 241 -2.94 -12.87 -37.22
N THR A 242 -1.67 -13.03 -36.84
CA THR A 242 -1.09 -14.34 -36.47
C THR A 242 -1.57 -14.78 -35.09
N ILE A 243 -1.66 -13.85 -34.14
CA ILE A 243 -2.10 -14.10 -32.77
C ILE A 243 -3.59 -14.48 -32.71
N GLU A 244 -4.44 -13.82 -33.49
CA GLU A 244 -5.87 -14.10 -33.56
C GLU A 244 -6.21 -15.53 -34.01
N GLN A 245 -5.28 -16.20 -34.69
CA GLN A 245 -5.46 -17.61 -35.13
C GLN A 245 -5.12 -18.62 -34.02
N THR A 246 -4.80 -18.18 -32.82
CA THR A 246 -4.34 -19.05 -31.73
C THR A 246 -5.14 -18.83 -30.44
N GLU A 247 -5.18 -19.86 -29.60
CA GLU A 247 -5.74 -19.79 -28.25
C GLU A 247 -4.70 -19.38 -27.17
N LEU A 248 -3.50 -18.97 -27.60
CA LEU A 248 -2.42 -18.59 -26.66
C LEU A 248 -2.72 -17.25 -25.96
N VAL A 249 -3.51 -16.41 -26.57
CA VAL A 249 -3.83 -15.05 -26.12
C VAL A 249 -5.34 -14.92 -25.92
N ASN A 250 -5.75 -14.48 -24.72
CA ASN A 250 -7.16 -14.31 -24.38
C ASN A 250 -7.75 -13.05 -25.00
N ASN A 251 -6.92 -11.98 -25.11
CA ASN A 251 -7.32 -10.72 -25.71
C ASN A 251 -6.09 -10.00 -26.29
N CYS A 252 -6.26 -9.38 -27.45
CA CYS A 252 -5.26 -8.57 -28.14
C CYS A 252 -5.81 -7.16 -28.37
N THR A 253 -5.07 -6.14 -27.98
CA THR A 253 -5.42 -4.74 -28.25
C THR A 253 -4.23 -4.08 -28.94
N VAL A 254 -4.47 -3.52 -30.13
CA VAL A 254 -3.45 -2.78 -30.87
C VAL A 254 -3.37 -1.36 -30.35
N LEU A 255 -2.17 -0.95 -29.97
CA LEU A 255 -1.84 0.40 -29.57
C LEU A 255 -0.88 1.03 -30.62
N PRO A 256 -0.71 2.34 -30.67
CA PRO A 256 0.08 3.00 -31.73
C PRO A 256 1.52 2.48 -31.83
N THR A 257 2.12 2.02 -30.75
CA THR A 257 3.54 1.57 -30.68
C THR A 257 3.70 0.08 -30.45
N HIS A 258 2.71 -0.58 -29.84
CA HIS A 258 2.83 -1.98 -29.41
C HIS A 258 1.46 -2.68 -29.35
N LEU A 259 1.51 -4.01 -29.25
CA LEU A 259 0.34 -4.84 -28.94
C LEU A 259 0.29 -5.07 -27.42
N ARG A 260 -0.91 -4.93 -26.86
CA ARG A 260 -1.23 -5.30 -25.48
C ARG A 260 -1.99 -6.61 -25.49
N LEU A 261 -1.37 -7.65 -24.95
CA LEU A 261 -1.91 -9.01 -24.93
C LEU A 261 -2.31 -9.39 -23.50
N THR A 262 -3.49 -9.98 -23.34
CA THR A 262 -3.88 -10.65 -22.09
C THR A 262 -3.70 -12.14 -22.29
N MET A 263 -2.79 -12.75 -21.54
CA MET A 263 -2.44 -14.16 -21.71
C MET A 263 -1.81 -14.76 -20.45
N ASN A 264 -1.75 -16.10 -20.40
CA ASN A 264 -0.96 -16.76 -19.36
C ASN A 264 0.54 -16.54 -19.62
N LYS A 265 1.27 -16.07 -18.59
CA LYS A 265 2.73 -15.85 -18.67
C LYS A 265 3.50 -17.09 -19.14
N ALA A 266 3.03 -18.27 -18.77
CA ALA A 266 3.64 -19.54 -19.19
C ALA A 266 3.60 -19.74 -20.73
N ASN A 267 2.68 -19.07 -21.42
CA ASN A 267 2.53 -19.18 -22.87
C ASN A 267 3.42 -18.19 -23.64
N VAL A 268 4.14 -17.28 -22.98
CA VAL A 268 5.02 -16.29 -23.63
C VAL A 268 6.09 -16.96 -24.52
N PRO A 269 6.79 -18.03 -24.08
CA PRO A 269 7.74 -18.70 -24.96
C PRO A 269 7.11 -19.28 -26.23
N ALA A 270 5.91 -19.84 -26.13
CA ALA A 270 5.17 -20.38 -27.30
C ALA A 270 4.74 -19.24 -28.25
N LEU A 271 4.32 -18.09 -27.72
CA LEU A 271 4.02 -16.90 -28.52
C LEU A 271 5.23 -16.40 -29.30
N ILE A 272 6.40 -16.31 -28.64
CA ILE A 272 7.66 -15.91 -29.28
C ILE A 272 7.99 -16.84 -30.44
N GLN A 273 7.90 -18.15 -30.21
CA GLN A 273 8.20 -19.17 -31.22
C GLN A 273 7.24 -19.08 -32.41
N LEU A 274 5.94 -18.89 -32.16
CA LEU A 274 4.92 -18.72 -33.19
C LEU A 274 5.23 -17.53 -34.10
N LEU A 275 5.48 -16.36 -33.53
CA LEU A 275 5.76 -15.13 -34.30
C LEU A 275 7.06 -15.23 -35.07
N THR A 276 8.10 -15.82 -34.50
CA THR A 276 9.38 -16.04 -35.15
C THR A 276 9.23 -16.98 -36.34
N ASN A 277 8.46 -18.07 -36.20
CA ASN A 277 8.17 -19.00 -37.31
C ASN A 277 7.36 -18.35 -38.41
N ALA A 278 6.51 -17.36 -38.11
CA ALA A 278 5.81 -16.54 -39.07
C ALA A 278 6.68 -15.46 -39.74
N GLY A 279 7.97 -15.40 -39.44
CA GLY A 279 8.91 -14.40 -40.01
C GLY A 279 8.76 -12.99 -39.40
N ILE A 280 8.07 -12.86 -38.26
CA ILE A 280 7.86 -11.57 -37.58
C ILE A 280 8.97 -11.37 -36.56
N ASN A 281 9.77 -10.33 -36.74
CA ASN A 281 10.82 -9.98 -35.79
C ASN A 281 10.23 -9.28 -34.56
N ILE A 282 10.59 -9.79 -33.37
CA ILE A 282 10.19 -9.25 -32.09
C ILE A 282 11.23 -8.24 -31.64
N LEU A 283 10.80 -7.05 -31.28
CA LEU A 283 11.62 -5.97 -30.76
C LEU A 283 11.60 -5.94 -29.21
N VAL A 284 10.41 -6.09 -28.63
CA VAL A 284 10.21 -6.09 -27.17
C VAL A 284 9.15 -7.12 -26.82
N VAL A 285 9.43 -7.93 -25.80
CA VAL A 285 8.42 -8.72 -25.07
C VAL A 285 8.57 -8.41 -23.60
N GLN A 286 7.61 -7.71 -23.03
CA GLN A 286 7.62 -7.35 -21.62
C GLN A 286 6.35 -7.86 -20.95
N PRO A 287 6.41 -9.01 -20.26
CA PRO A 287 5.34 -9.40 -19.38
C PRO A 287 5.24 -8.37 -18.24
N ARG A 288 4.14 -7.68 -18.15
CA ARG A 288 3.83 -6.79 -17.05
C ARG A 288 2.84 -7.48 -16.14
N HIS A 289 3.36 -7.97 -15.02
CA HIS A 289 2.58 -8.38 -13.87
C HIS A 289 2.59 -7.25 -12.87
N SER A 290 2.03 -6.13 -13.20
CA SER A 290 1.90 -5.16 -12.14
C SER A 290 0.43 -4.84 -11.98
N LEU A 291 -0.02 -4.86 -10.74
CA LEU A 291 -1.22 -4.17 -10.31
C LEU A 291 -1.22 -2.73 -10.86
N GLU A 292 -0.06 -2.19 -11.29
CA GLU A 292 0.07 -0.87 -11.91
C GLU A 292 -0.67 -0.78 -13.25
N ASP A 293 -0.52 -1.81 -14.12
CA ASP A 293 -1.29 -1.87 -15.37
C ASP A 293 -2.79 -2.07 -15.08
N TYR A 294 -3.11 -2.86 -14.03
CA TYR A 294 -4.48 -3.02 -13.56
C TYR A 294 -5.03 -1.69 -13.02
N PHE A 295 -4.27 -1.01 -12.16
CA PHE A 295 -4.62 0.30 -11.62
C PHE A 295 -4.76 1.35 -12.72
N LEU A 296 -3.82 1.41 -13.67
CA LEU A 296 -3.88 2.32 -14.82
C LEU A 296 -5.05 1.99 -15.75
N SER A 297 -5.36 0.70 -15.97
CA SER A 297 -6.52 0.30 -16.78
C SER A 297 -7.84 0.74 -16.17
N LEU A 298 -7.99 0.62 -14.84
CA LEU A 298 -9.19 1.04 -14.12
C LEU A 298 -9.33 2.57 -14.08
N THR A 299 -8.23 3.29 -13.94
CA THR A 299 -8.25 4.76 -13.87
C THR A 299 -8.38 5.42 -15.25
N ASN A 300 -7.85 4.80 -16.33
CA ASN A 300 -7.96 5.32 -17.70
C ASN A 300 -9.35 5.08 -18.30
N THR A 301 -10.04 4.00 -17.94
CA THR A 301 -11.41 3.71 -18.43
C THR A 301 -12.40 4.79 -17.98
N GLU A 302 -12.20 5.38 -16.78
CA GLU A 302 -13.06 6.48 -16.32
C GLU A 302 -12.79 7.82 -17.03
N GLN A 303 -11.56 8.09 -17.48
CA GLN A 303 -11.24 9.32 -18.23
C GLN A 303 -11.90 9.36 -19.63
N HIS A 304 -12.09 8.21 -20.26
CA HIS A 304 -12.78 8.12 -21.57
C HIS A 304 -14.29 8.31 -21.47
N VAL A 305 -14.91 7.99 -20.34
CA VAL A 305 -16.36 8.16 -20.15
C VAL A 305 -16.73 9.62 -19.86
N GLU A 306 -15.87 10.38 -19.17
CA GLU A 306 -16.11 11.82 -18.91
C GLU A 306 -15.88 12.71 -20.14
N SER A 307 -15.05 12.28 -21.11
CA SER A 307 -14.79 13.06 -22.34
C SER A 307 -15.87 12.91 -23.43
N THR A 308 -16.80 11.97 -23.28
CA THR A 308 -17.90 11.73 -24.23
C THR A 308 -19.24 12.32 -23.80
N THR A 309 -19.29 13.02 -22.66
CA THR A 309 -20.53 13.60 -22.09
C THR A 309 -20.51 15.15 -21.99
N ASN A 310 -19.66 15.83 -22.78
CA ASN A 310 -19.70 17.29 -22.94
C ASN A 310 -20.11 17.69 -24.36
#